data_b269b793d6672f5eb88cc70b8df2a8d3
#
_entry.id   b269b793d6672f5eb88cc70b8df2a8d3
#
_cell.length_a   1.000
_cell.length_b   1.000
_cell.length_c   1.000
_cell.angle_alpha   90.00
_cell.angle_beta   90.00
_cell.angle_gamma   90.00
#
_symmetry.space_group_name_H-M   'P 1'
#
loop_
_entity.id
_entity.type
_entity.pdbx_description
1 polymer ?
#
loop_
_entity_poly.entity_id
_entity_poly.type
_entity_poly.pdbx_seq_one_letter_code
_entity_poly.pdbx_strand_id
1 'polypeptide(L)'
;SERNRNGSLLRRSTRTSPTGSSSSGGRAGGTRPATDAADVPTASEGLTQQEVAERVARGQVNDVPAVPSRTVGQIVRANVFTRFTALLGSLLVVILIVGPIQDALFGFVLIANSGVGIFQELRAKRTLDGLAVLTSPQGRIVRDGEVHEAPVTEVVLDDVLELQPGDQIVVDGEVLQAAALEVDESLLTGESEPVVKSAGQEVLSGSFVAAGSGRFRAARVGAEAYAARLAEQGRRFSLTRSELRTGIDQILRIVTWLIVPTATLLVIS
;
A
#
# COMPACT_ATOMS: atom_id res chain seq x y z
N SER A 1 -26.24 -3.24 -59.60
CA SER A 1 -27.15 -2.11 -59.88
C SER A 1 -27.19 -1.19 -58.71
N GLU A 2 -26.85 -0.15 -58.93
CA GLU A 2 -27.08 1.28 -59.22
C GLU A 2 -26.55 2.14 -58.06
N ARG A 3 -25.53 2.94 -58.29
CA ARG A 3 -25.45 4.30 -58.87
C ARG A 3 -26.30 5.32 -58.13
N ASN A 4 -25.71 6.34 -57.51
CA ASN A 4 -25.64 7.75 -57.96
C ASN A 4 -25.08 8.62 -56.82
N ARG A 5 -24.01 9.37 -57.02
CA ARG A 5 -23.72 10.67 -57.68
C ARG A 5 -24.19 11.89 -56.92
N ASN A 6 -23.22 12.76 -56.75
CA ASN A 6 -23.26 14.24 -56.70
C ASN A 6 -23.55 14.87 -55.30
N GLY A 7 -22.92 15.94 -54.92
CA GLY A 7 -22.06 16.89 -55.59
C GLY A 7 -21.57 17.98 -54.64
N SER A 8 -20.51 18.55 -55.04
CA SER A 8 -19.80 19.74 -54.59
C SER A 8 -20.67 20.92 -54.16
N LEU A 9 -20.19 21.73 -53.19
CA LEU A 9 -20.10 23.17 -53.38
C LEU A 9 -19.16 23.81 -52.34
N LEU A 10 -18.12 24.43 -52.87
CA LEU A 10 -17.23 25.42 -52.29
C LEU A 10 -17.99 26.64 -51.79
N ARG A 11 -17.67 27.19 -50.62
CA ARG A 11 -17.74 28.62 -50.37
C ARG A 11 -16.59 29.10 -49.46
N ARG A 12 -15.73 29.87 -50.13
CA ARG A 12 -14.74 30.81 -49.55
C ARG A 12 -15.48 32.02 -48.99
N SER A 13 -15.07 32.51 -47.82
CA SER A 13 -15.15 33.96 -47.47
C SER A 13 -14.27 34.17 -46.25
N THR A 14 -13.11 34.68 -46.37
CA THR A 14 -12.49 36.00 -46.18
C THR A 14 -12.83 36.74 -44.88
N ARG A 15 -11.73 36.95 -44.08
CA ARG A 15 -11.34 38.16 -43.36
C ARG A 15 -12.29 38.73 -42.30
N THR A 16 -11.81 38.86 -41.04
CA THR A 16 -11.29 40.13 -40.45
C THR A 16 -10.85 39.89 -39.03
N SER A 17 -9.66 40.31 -38.68
CA SER A 17 -9.26 40.61 -37.27
C SER A 17 -9.89 41.92 -36.81
N PRO A 18 -10.10 42.06 -35.49
CA PRO A 18 -9.46 43.19 -34.82
C PRO A 18 -8.81 42.84 -33.47
N THR A 19 -7.76 43.54 -33.24
CA THR A 19 -7.03 43.87 -32.02
C THR A 19 -7.93 44.28 -30.86
N GLY A 20 -7.54 43.87 -29.61
CA GLY A 20 -8.10 44.49 -28.39
C GLY A 20 -7.62 43.82 -27.09
N SER A 21 -6.52 44.31 -26.54
CA SER A 21 -6.15 44.63 -25.15
C SER A 21 -6.52 43.69 -24.00
N SER A 22 -5.46 43.18 -23.36
CA SER A 22 -5.14 43.20 -21.92
C SER A 22 -6.25 42.98 -20.88
N SER A 23 -6.13 41.86 -20.12
CA SER A 23 -6.19 41.98 -18.67
C SER A 23 -5.48 40.76 -18.04
N SER A 24 -4.53 41.09 -17.20
CA SER A 24 -3.78 40.30 -16.27
C SER A 24 -4.68 39.53 -15.30
N GLY A 25 -4.52 38.21 -15.23
CA GLY A 25 -5.04 37.38 -14.17
C GLY A 25 -3.95 36.40 -13.76
N GLY A 26 -3.13 36.80 -12.80
CA GLY A 26 -2.06 35.95 -12.24
C GLY A 26 -2.64 34.72 -11.60
N ARG A 27 -2.35 33.55 -12.17
CA ARG A 27 -2.36 32.30 -11.45
C ARG A 27 -0.97 32.13 -10.87
N ALA A 28 -0.89 32.19 -9.54
CA ALA A 28 0.27 31.79 -8.77
C ALA A 28 0.52 30.30 -9.03
N GLY A 29 1.35 30.02 -10.02
CA GLY A 29 2.06 28.77 -10.14
C GLY A 29 3.09 28.76 -9.03
N GLY A 30 2.94 27.88 -8.03
CA GLY A 30 3.98 27.63 -7.05
C GLY A 30 5.24 27.21 -7.78
N THR A 31 6.16 28.13 -7.91
CA THR A 31 7.53 27.88 -8.34
C THR A 31 8.15 26.96 -7.29
N ARG A 32 8.36 25.69 -7.60
CA ARG A 32 9.34 24.87 -6.89
C ARG A 32 10.63 25.68 -6.82
N PRO A 33 11.30 25.75 -5.65
CA PRO A 33 12.64 26.31 -5.62
C PRO A 33 13.47 25.55 -6.65
N ALA A 34 14.15 26.27 -7.51
CA ALA A 34 15.13 25.73 -8.44
C ALA A 34 16.19 25.02 -7.59
N THR A 35 16.07 23.70 -7.46
CA THR A 35 17.15 22.85 -6.98
C THR A 35 18.26 23.02 -8.01
N ASP A 36 19.44 23.38 -7.55
CA ASP A 36 20.60 23.65 -8.38
C ASP A 36 20.75 22.59 -9.48
N ALA A 37 20.78 23.03 -10.73
CA ALA A 37 20.89 22.14 -11.89
C ALA A 37 22.22 21.35 -11.94
N ALA A 38 23.12 21.58 -10.98
CA ALA A 38 24.41 20.91 -10.82
C ALA A 38 24.33 19.55 -10.08
N ASP A 39 23.19 19.20 -9.47
CA ASP A 39 23.06 18.05 -8.54
C ASP A 39 22.13 16.94 -9.08
N VAL A 40 21.85 16.92 -10.38
CA VAL A 40 21.03 15.88 -11.00
C VAL A 40 21.94 14.76 -11.50
N PRO A 41 21.88 13.55 -10.90
CA PRO A 41 22.74 12.43 -11.30
C PRO A 41 22.51 12.06 -12.75
N THR A 42 23.58 11.76 -13.47
CA THR A 42 23.50 11.25 -14.84
C THR A 42 23.01 9.79 -14.83
N ALA A 43 22.35 9.36 -15.91
CA ALA A 43 21.87 7.98 -16.03
C ALA A 43 22.98 6.92 -15.94
N SER A 44 24.25 7.32 -16.13
CA SER A 44 25.43 6.44 -16.11
C SER A 44 26.14 6.37 -14.78
N GLU A 45 26.09 7.44 -13.98
CA GLU A 45 26.91 7.56 -12.76
C GLU A 45 26.08 7.29 -11.49
N GLY A 46 24.80 7.70 -11.49
CA GLY A 46 23.95 7.61 -10.29
C GLY A 46 24.42 8.54 -9.18
N LEU A 47 23.97 8.27 -7.96
CA LEU A 47 24.37 9.01 -6.75
C LEU A 47 25.69 8.49 -6.18
N THR A 48 26.46 9.39 -5.60
CA THR A 48 27.63 9.02 -4.79
C THR A 48 27.21 8.57 -3.38
N GLN A 49 28.05 7.82 -2.68
CA GLN A 49 27.81 7.39 -1.30
C GLN A 49 27.54 8.57 -0.35
N GLN A 50 28.19 9.71 -0.57
CA GLN A 50 27.98 10.91 0.25
C GLN A 50 26.58 11.48 0.03
N GLU A 51 26.14 11.60 -1.22
CA GLU A 51 24.79 12.09 -1.57
C GLU A 51 23.70 11.17 -1.04
N VAL A 52 23.91 9.85 -1.09
CA VAL A 52 23.00 8.87 -0.48
C VAL A 52 22.90 9.11 1.03
N ALA A 53 24.03 9.27 1.75
CA ALA A 53 24.02 9.54 3.18
C ALA A 53 23.27 10.82 3.54
N GLU A 54 23.40 11.87 2.73
CA GLU A 54 22.65 13.13 2.92
C GLU A 54 21.14 12.94 2.75
N ARG A 55 20.70 12.15 1.75
CA ARG A 55 19.29 11.86 1.54
C ARG A 55 18.70 11.01 2.66
N VAL A 56 19.45 10.03 3.13
CA VAL A 56 19.09 9.23 4.30
C VAL A 56 18.93 10.12 5.55
N ALA A 57 19.87 11.04 5.79
CA ALA A 57 19.78 11.98 6.92
C ALA A 57 18.59 12.92 6.83
N ARG A 58 18.10 13.23 5.63
CA ARG A 58 16.88 14.02 5.37
C ARG A 58 15.60 13.18 5.43
N GLY A 59 15.69 11.87 5.66
CA GLY A 59 14.54 10.96 5.65
C GLY A 59 13.95 10.70 4.26
N GLN A 60 14.69 10.97 3.19
CA GLN A 60 14.27 10.79 1.79
C GLN A 60 14.54 9.36 1.31
N VAL A 61 14.08 8.38 2.09
CA VAL A 61 14.28 6.94 1.87
C VAL A 61 12.93 6.30 1.53
N ASN A 62 12.95 5.24 0.75
CA ASN A 62 11.77 4.47 0.41
C ASN A 62 11.34 3.57 1.59
N ASP A 63 11.13 4.17 2.75
CA ASP A 63 10.58 3.48 3.92
C ASP A 63 9.05 3.41 3.78
N VAL A 64 8.57 2.40 3.08
CA VAL A 64 7.15 2.08 3.05
C VAL A 64 6.86 1.26 4.29
N PRO A 65 6.02 1.73 5.23
CA PRO A 65 5.66 0.95 6.40
C PRO A 65 5.14 -0.41 5.96
N ALA A 66 5.88 -1.46 6.27
CA ALA A 66 5.42 -2.83 6.05
C ALA A 66 4.02 -2.96 6.65
N VAL A 67 3.13 -3.70 5.97
CA VAL A 67 1.78 -3.97 6.52
C VAL A 67 1.97 -4.37 7.98
N PRO A 68 1.42 -3.60 8.94
CA PRO A 68 1.72 -3.83 10.34
C PRO A 68 1.28 -5.24 10.71
N SER A 69 2.23 -6.15 10.81
CA SER A 69 1.96 -7.48 11.33
C SER A 69 1.55 -7.30 12.80
N ARG A 70 0.48 -7.98 13.22
CA ARG A 70 -0.02 -7.88 14.59
C ARG A 70 1.12 -8.14 15.58
N THR A 71 1.26 -7.26 16.57
CA THR A 71 2.21 -7.47 17.65
C THR A 71 1.77 -8.65 18.53
N VAL A 72 2.72 -9.30 19.21
CA VAL A 72 2.40 -10.40 20.15
C VAL A 72 1.33 -9.99 21.16
N GLY A 73 1.41 -8.76 21.68
CA GLY A 73 0.40 -8.21 22.61
C GLY A 73 -0.99 -8.08 21.98
N GLN A 74 -1.07 -7.69 20.73
CA GLN A 74 -2.35 -7.63 20.00
C GLN A 74 -2.94 -9.03 19.76
N ILE A 75 -2.08 -10.03 19.47
CA ILE A 75 -2.49 -11.43 19.31
C ILE A 75 -3.06 -11.97 20.61
N VAL A 76 -2.35 -11.80 21.72
CA VAL A 76 -2.81 -12.22 23.05
C VAL A 76 -4.13 -11.54 23.40
N ARG A 77 -4.21 -10.21 23.24
CA ARG A 77 -5.43 -9.46 23.52
C ARG A 77 -6.61 -9.90 22.66
N ALA A 78 -6.39 -10.18 21.38
CA ALA A 78 -7.43 -10.61 20.44
C ALA A 78 -7.96 -12.02 20.77
N ASN A 79 -7.13 -12.90 21.34
CA ASN A 79 -7.55 -14.26 21.70
C ASN A 79 -8.12 -14.35 23.13
N VAL A 80 -7.65 -13.54 24.08
CA VAL A 80 -8.10 -13.54 25.47
C VAL A 80 -9.35 -12.68 25.65
N PHE A 81 -9.39 -11.48 25.07
CA PHE A 81 -10.52 -10.54 25.25
C PHE A 81 -11.52 -10.61 24.10
N THR A 82 -11.95 -11.81 23.76
CA THR A 82 -13.13 -11.98 22.89
C THR A 82 -14.40 -11.84 23.70
N ARG A 83 -15.51 -11.46 23.08
CA ARG A 83 -16.81 -11.40 23.75
C ARG A 83 -17.21 -12.76 24.34
N PHE A 84 -16.90 -13.84 23.62
CA PHE A 84 -17.12 -15.20 24.06
C PHE A 84 -16.32 -15.55 25.32
N THR A 85 -15.01 -15.25 25.31
CA THR A 85 -14.12 -15.46 26.46
C THR A 85 -14.53 -14.60 27.67
N ALA A 86 -14.96 -13.34 27.42
CA ALA A 86 -15.43 -12.46 28.48
C ALA A 86 -16.72 -12.99 29.14
N LEU A 87 -17.63 -13.52 28.35
CA LEU A 87 -18.90 -14.08 28.82
C LEU A 87 -18.68 -15.36 29.65
N LEU A 88 -17.88 -16.31 29.12
CA LEU A 88 -17.53 -17.53 29.85
C LEU A 88 -16.63 -17.24 31.05
N GLY A 89 -15.72 -16.26 30.95
CA GLY A 89 -14.90 -15.83 32.08
C GLY A 89 -15.70 -15.20 33.20
N SER A 90 -16.72 -14.40 32.89
CA SER A 90 -17.62 -13.86 33.91
C SER A 90 -18.45 -14.97 34.59
N LEU A 91 -18.93 -15.96 33.83
CA LEU A 91 -19.60 -17.12 34.36
C LEU A 91 -18.69 -17.94 35.27
N LEU A 92 -17.43 -18.15 34.86
CA LEU A 92 -16.42 -18.83 35.67
C LEU A 92 -16.20 -18.12 37.03
N VAL A 93 -16.11 -16.78 37.03
CA VAL A 93 -15.97 -16.00 38.24
C VAL A 93 -17.18 -16.20 39.17
N VAL A 94 -18.39 -16.18 38.64
CA VAL A 94 -19.60 -16.43 39.44
C VAL A 94 -19.57 -17.82 40.05
N ILE A 95 -19.24 -18.87 39.27
CA ILE A 95 -19.17 -20.26 39.78
C ILE A 95 -18.09 -20.39 40.87
N LEU A 96 -16.95 -19.74 40.74
CA LEU A 96 -15.89 -19.76 41.78
C LEU A 96 -16.32 -19.10 43.06
N ILE A 97 -17.27 -18.17 43.05
CA ILE A 97 -17.80 -17.47 44.23
C ILE A 97 -18.89 -18.23 44.91
N VAL A 98 -19.84 -18.80 44.13
CA VAL A 98 -21.12 -19.34 44.64
C VAL A 98 -21.20 -20.84 44.47
N GLY A 99 -20.53 -21.43 43.47
CA GLY A 99 -20.65 -22.82 43.06
C GLY A 99 -19.58 -23.75 43.65
N PRO A 100 -19.80 -25.08 43.50
CA PRO A 100 -18.78 -26.07 43.84
C PRO A 100 -17.61 -25.98 42.85
N ILE A 101 -16.39 -26.18 43.37
CA ILE A 101 -15.15 -26.05 42.59
C ILE A 101 -15.06 -27.00 41.37
N GLN A 102 -15.83 -28.11 41.43
CA GLN A 102 -15.93 -29.08 40.34
C GLN A 102 -16.52 -28.47 39.07
N ASP A 103 -17.45 -27.52 39.22
CA ASP A 103 -18.10 -26.84 38.07
C ASP A 103 -17.13 -25.82 37.43
N ALA A 104 -16.09 -25.41 38.13
CA ALA A 104 -15.07 -24.52 37.59
C ALA A 104 -14.08 -25.21 36.61
N LEU A 105 -14.14 -26.56 36.47
CA LEU A 105 -13.24 -27.32 35.59
C LEU A 105 -13.33 -26.87 34.13
N PHE A 106 -14.48 -26.33 33.68
CA PHE A 106 -14.58 -25.78 32.33
C PHE A 106 -13.65 -24.56 32.11
N GLY A 107 -13.25 -23.87 33.18
CA GLY A 107 -12.29 -22.78 33.11
C GLY A 107 -10.92 -23.25 32.57
N PHE A 108 -10.51 -24.49 32.84
CA PHE A 108 -9.33 -25.07 32.25
C PHE A 108 -9.44 -25.19 30.72
N VAL A 109 -10.62 -25.61 30.22
CA VAL A 109 -10.87 -25.68 28.78
C VAL A 109 -10.81 -24.30 28.14
N LEU A 110 -11.32 -23.26 28.82
CA LEU A 110 -11.27 -21.89 28.36
C LEU A 110 -9.82 -21.38 28.22
N ILE A 111 -9.00 -21.64 29.23
CA ILE A 111 -7.57 -21.28 29.23
C ILE A 111 -6.82 -22.07 28.14
N ALA A 112 -7.04 -23.38 28.08
CA ALA A 112 -6.41 -24.23 27.08
C ALA A 112 -6.77 -23.80 25.64
N ASN A 113 -8.03 -23.50 25.38
CA ASN A 113 -8.50 -23.03 24.07
C ASN A 113 -7.85 -21.68 23.67
N SER A 114 -7.81 -20.72 24.60
CA SER A 114 -7.11 -19.44 24.38
C SER A 114 -5.63 -19.64 24.14
N GLY A 115 -5.00 -20.53 24.89
CA GLY A 115 -3.57 -20.88 24.74
C GLY A 115 -3.27 -21.50 23.36
N VAL A 116 -4.11 -22.43 22.91
CA VAL A 116 -3.99 -23.04 21.57
C VAL A 116 -4.16 -21.98 20.49
N GLY A 117 -5.14 -21.09 20.62
CA GLY A 117 -5.36 -19.99 19.65
C GLY A 117 -4.14 -19.07 19.55
N ILE A 118 -3.60 -18.64 20.70
CA ILE A 118 -2.39 -17.81 20.77
C ILE A 118 -1.19 -18.54 20.14
N PHE A 119 -0.99 -19.80 20.47
CA PHE A 119 0.12 -20.60 19.95
C PHE A 119 0.05 -20.74 18.42
N GLN A 120 -1.15 -21.07 17.89
CA GLN A 120 -1.37 -21.21 16.44
C GLN A 120 -1.11 -19.89 15.69
N GLU A 121 -1.61 -18.77 16.22
CA GLU A 121 -1.45 -17.45 15.59
C GLU A 121 0.02 -16.98 15.66
N LEU A 122 0.74 -17.22 16.76
CA LEU A 122 2.17 -16.93 16.88
C LEU A 122 3.01 -17.80 15.95
N ARG A 123 2.66 -19.08 15.77
CA ARG A 123 3.33 -19.97 14.82
C ARG A 123 3.11 -19.50 13.39
N ALA A 124 1.86 -19.18 13.02
CA ALA A 124 1.53 -18.65 11.69
C ALA A 124 2.29 -17.33 11.42
N LYS A 125 2.31 -16.41 12.40
CA LYS A 125 3.07 -15.16 12.30
C LYS A 125 4.56 -15.42 12.03
N ARG A 126 5.21 -16.29 12.79
CA ARG A 126 6.65 -16.60 12.59
C ARG A 126 6.92 -17.16 11.19
N THR A 127 6.04 -18.01 10.69
CA THR A 127 6.18 -18.57 9.33
C THR A 127 6.04 -17.47 8.28
N LEU A 128 5.05 -16.57 8.41
CA LEU A 128 4.84 -15.47 7.48
C LEU A 128 5.98 -14.43 7.54
N ASP A 129 6.45 -14.08 8.76
CA ASP A 129 7.58 -13.16 8.93
C ASP A 129 8.86 -13.73 8.29
N GLY A 130 9.09 -15.06 8.39
CA GLY A 130 10.20 -15.72 7.73
C GLY A 130 10.12 -15.71 6.20
N LEU A 131 8.93 -15.84 5.64
CA LEU A 131 8.71 -15.76 4.19
C LEU A 131 8.87 -14.32 3.67
N ALA A 132 8.45 -13.32 4.45
CA ALA A 132 8.54 -11.90 4.08
C ALA A 132 10.01 -11.47 3.85
N VAL A 133 10.95 -12.01 4.63
CA VAL A 133 12.39 -11.74 4.43
C VAL A 133 12.91 -12.32 3.11
N LEU A 134 12.41 -13.49 2.70
CA LEU A 134 12.84 -14.16 1.47
C LEU A 134 12.24 -13.54 0.20
N THR A 135 11.10 -12.85 0.33
CA THR A 135 10.37 -12.22 -0.78
C THR A 135 10.52 -10.70 -0.79
N SER A 136 11.47 -10.15 -0.03
CA SER A 136 11.74 -8.71 -0.05
C SER A 136 12.12 -8.27 -1.47
N PRO A 137 11.38 -7.37 -2.11
CA PRO A 137 11.71 -6.91 -3.45
C PRO A 137 13.11 -6.30 -3.46
N GLN A 138 13.89 -6.64 -4.48
CA GLN A 138 15.20 -6.06 -4.72
C GLN A 138 15.10 -5.08 -5.90
N GLY A 139 15.90 -4.02 -5.86
CA GLY A 139 16.04 -3.08 -6.95
C GLY A 139 17.50 -3.04 -7.41
N ARG A 140 17.72 -2.88 -8.72
CA ARG A 140 19.04 -2.62 -9.26
C ARG A 140 19.28 -1.12 -9.27
N ILE A 141 20.16 -0.65 -8.38
CA ILE A 141 20.44 0.76 -8.15
C ILE A 141 21.83 1.05 -8.74
N VAL A 142 21.94 2.15 -9.47
CA VAL A 142 23.22 2.66 -10.02
C VAL A 142 23.76 3.69 -9.04
N ARG A 143 24.93 3.43 -8.46
CA ARG A 143 25.64 4.36 -7.57
C ARG A 143 27.13 4.31 -7.87
N ASP A 144 27.79 5.44 -7.86
CA ASP A 144 29.21 5.57 -8.21
C ASP A 144 29.56 4.89 -9.55
N GLY A 145 28.63 4.85 -10.51
CA GLY A 145 28.80 4.23 -11.82
C GLY A 145 28.63 2.70 -11.84
N GLU A 146 28.39 2.07 -10.72
CA GLU A 146 28.20 0.62 -10.60
C GLU A 146 26.74 0.25 -10.30
N VAL A 147 26.30 -0.89 -10.81
CA VAL A 147 24.95 -1.44 -10.53
C VAL A 147 25.03 -2.38 -9.34
N HIS A 148 24.25 -2.07 -8.31
CA HIS A 148 24.14 -2.87 -7.09
C HIS A 148 22.71 -3.38 -6.92
N GLU A 149 22.53 -4.63 -6.52
CA GLU A 149 21.26 -5.13 -6.03
C GLU A 149 21.11 -4.76 -4.56
N ALA A 150 20.04 -4.06 -4.23
CA ALA A 150 19.73 -3.67 -2.86
C ALA A 150 18.24 -3.79 -2.57
N PRO A 151 17.84 -3.99 -1.30
CA PRO A 151 16.46 -3.96 -0.89
C PRO A 151 15.81 -2.64 -1.29
N VAL A 152 14.55 -2.70 -1.76
CA VAL A 152 13.81 -1.48 -2.17
C VAL A 152 13.67 -0.46 -1.05
N THR A 153 13.81 -0.87 0.21
CA THR A 153 13.80 0.03 1.37
C THR A 153 15.05 0.90 1.48
N GLU A 154 16.13 0.57 0.74
CA GLU A 154 17.37 1.34 0.71
C GLU A 154 17.40 2.36 -0.43
N VAL A 155 16.39 2.36 -1.31
CA VAL A 155 16.26 3.35 -2.39
C VAL A 155 16.00 4.72 -1.77
N VAL A 156 16.77 5.71 -2.23
CA VAL A 156 16.59 7.11 -1.83
C VAL A 156 16.07 7.98 -2.99
N LEU A 157 15.61 9.16 -2.66
CA LEU A 157 15.20 10.15 -3.66
C LEU A 157 16.38 10.46 -4.60
N ASP A 158 16.11 10.60 -5.89
CA ASP A 158 17.07 10.80 -6.99
C ASP A 158 18.00 9.60 -7.27
N ASP A 159 17.85 8.45 -6.62
CA ASP A 159 18.56 7.24 -7.05
C ASP A 159 18.22 6.90 -8.50
N VAL A 160 19.21 6.41 -9.23
CA VAL A 160 19.02 5.87 -10.57
C VAL A 160 18.85 4.37 -10.47
N LEU A 161 17.73 3.86 -11.00
CA LEU A 161 17.42 2.43 -11.01
C LEU A 161 17.46 1.90 -12.45
N GLU A 162 18.00 0.70 -12.60
CA GLU A 162 18.00 -0.04 -13.86
C GLU A 162 16.80 -0.98 -13.93
N LEU A 163 16.15 -1.02 -15.11
CA LEU A 163 14.97 -1.83 -15.41
C LEU A 163 15.31 -2.88 -16.46
N GLN A 164 14.85 -4.11 -16.20
CA GLN A 164 14.90 -5.24 -17.12
C GLN A 164 13.52 -5.93 -17.19
N PRO A 165 13.27 -6.73 -18.23
CA PRO A 165 11.99 -7.43 -18.36
C PRO A 165 11.68 -8.30 -17.13
N GLY A 166 10.46 -8.17 -16.61
CA GLY A 166 9.99 -8.85 -15.41
C GLY A 166 10.23 -8.09 -14.10
N ASP A 167 10.99 -6.99 -14.11
CA ASP A 167 11.18 -6.18 -12.91
C ASP A 167 9.93 -5.44 -12.52
N GLN A 168 9.72 -5.33 -11.22
CA GLN A 168 8.73 -4.42 -10.66
C GLN A 168 9.33 -3.03 -10.46
N ILE A 169 8.61 -2.01 -10.90
CA ILE A 169 8.95 -0.62 -10.60
C ILE A 169 8.57 -0.34 -9.15
N VAL A 170 9.56 -0.08 -8.32
CA VAL A 170 9.43 -0.05 -6.86
C VAL A 170 9.18 1.35 -6.29
N VAL A 171 9.53 2.39 -7.04
CA VAL A 171 9.31 3.81 -6.71
C VAL A 171 8.84 4.56 -7.95
N ASP A 172 8.16 5.68 -7.77
CA ASP A 172 7.79 6.53 -8.91
C ASP A 172 9.02 7.29 -9.39
N GLY A 173 9.13 7.45 -10.70
CA GLY A 173 10.28 8.13 -11.26
C GLY A 173 10.12 8.63 -12.67
N GLU A 174 11.19 9.23 -13.19
CA GLU A 174 11.29 9.73 -14.55
C GLU A 174 12.31 8.91 -15.33
N VAL A 175 11.89 8.41 -16.48
CA VAL A 175 12.77 7.63 -17.38
C VAL A 175 13.89 8.51 -17.90
N LEU A 176 15.13 8.12 -17.65
CA LEU A 176 16.33 8.79 -18.17
C LEU A 176 16.77 8.19 -19.51
N GLN A 177 16.69 6.86 -19.62
CA GLN A 177 17.05 6.11 -20.82
C GLN A 177 16.06 4.97 -21.02
N ALA A 178 15.67 4.72 -22.26
CA ALA A 178 14.77 3.62 -22.64
C ALA A 178 15.28 2.94 -23.92
N ALA A 179 15.32 1.62 -23.91
CA ALA A 179 15.59 0.77 -25.05
C ALA A 179 14.37 -0.13 -25.27
N ALA A 180 13.41 0.36 -26.09
CA ALA A 180 12.12 -0.28 -26.31
C ALA A 180 11.40 -0.66 -25.01
N LEU A 181 11.40 0.22 -24.01
CA LEU A 181 10.82 -0.02 -22.69
C LEU A 181 9.30 -0.02 -22.77
N GLU A 182 8.71 -1.15 -22.45
CA GLU A 182 7.26 -1.34 -22.30
C GLU A 182 6.92 -1.67 -20.86
N VAL A 183 5.97 -0.92 -20.30
CA VAL A 183 5.56 -1.03 -18.89
C VAL A 183 4.09 -1.44 -18.81
N ASP A 184 3.82 -2.52 -18.11
CA ASP A 184 2.50 -2.98 -17.75
C ASP A 184 2.01 -2.22 -16.51
N GLU A 185 1.04 -1.35 -16.70
CA GLU A 185 0.38 -0.56 -15.65
C GLU A 185 -1.00 -1.12 -15.27
N SER A 186 -1.33 -2.35 -15.70
CA SER A 186 -2.66 -2.94 -15.51
C SER A 186 -3.13 -3.03 -14.06
N LEU A 187 -2.21 -3.26 -13.13
CA LEU A 187 -2.53 -3.26 -11.69
C LEU A 187 -2.94 -1.88 -11.15
N LEU A 188 -2.56 -0.81 -11.84
CA LEU A 188 -2.82 0.56 -11.43
C LEU A 188 -4.03 1.17 -12.16
N THR A 189 -4.13 0.92 -13.47
CA THR A 189 -5.13 1.52 -14.36
C THR A 189 -6.29 0.58 -14.67
N GLY A 190 -6.05 -0.74 -14.59
CA GLY A 190 -6.97 -1.79 -15.06
C GLY A 190 -6.90 -2.05 -16.57
N GLU A 191 -6.03 -1.36 -17.31
CA GLU A 191 -5.83 -1.54 -18.74
C GLU A 191 -4.71 -2.57 -18.98
N SER A 192 -4.98 -3.60 -19.78
CA SER A 192 -4.06 -4.73 -19.98
C SER A 192 -3.01 -4.51 -21.07
N GLU A 193 -3.03 -3.39 -21.79
CA GLU A 193 -2.08 -3.11 -22.86
C GLU A 193 -0.84 -2.41 -22.28
N PRO A 194 0.38 -2.96 -22.49
CA PRO A 194 1.61 -2.32 -22.03
C PRO A 194 1.83 -0.97 -22.70
N VAL A 195 2.32 -0.01 -21.94
CA VAL A 195 2.59 1.35 -22.38
C VAL A 195 4.06 1.50 -22.73
N VAL A 196 4.36 1.94 -23.96
CA VAL A 196 5.74 2.27 -24.36
C VAL A 196 6.20 3.53 -23.63
N LYS A 197 7.33 3.45 -22.96
CA LYS A 197 7.94 4.58 -22.23
C LYS A 197 9.21 5.07 -22.92
N SER A 198 9.32 6.38 -22.99
CA SER A 198 10.47 7.10 -23.56
C SER A 198 11.13 7.99 -22.48
N ALA A 199 12.35 8.45 -22.73
CA ALA A 199 13.04 9.37 -21.83
C ALA A 199 12.19 10.62 -21.54
N GLY A 200 12.17 11.07 -20.30
CA GLY A 200 11.34 12.17 -19.80
C GLY A 200 9.93 11.77 -19.40
N GLN A 201 9.50 10.54 -19.63
CA GLN A 201 8.18 10.06 -19.20
C GLN A 201 8.22 9.48 -17.78
N GLU A 202 7.08 9.57 -17.11
CA GLU A 202 6.93 9.07 -15.75
C GLU A 202 6.65 7.55 -15.76
N VAL A 203 7.26 6.86 -14.79
CA VAL A 203 6.95 5.48 -14.42
C VAL A 203 6.43 5.45 -12.99
N LEU A 204 5.46 4.58 -12.73
CA LEU A 204 4.74 4.52 -11.46
C LEU A 204 5.09 3.24 -10.70
N SER A 205 5.28 3.37 -9.40
CA SER A 205 5.48 2.23 -8.51
C SER A 205 4.29 1.29 -8.55
N GLY A 206 4.57 -0.01 -8.54
CA GLY A 206 3.55 -1.06 -8.63
C GLY A 206 3.31 -1.58 -10.05
N SER A 207 3.86 -0.94 -11.09
CA SER A 207 3.86 -1.47 -12.46
C SER A 207 5.03 -2.43 -12.70
N PHE A 208 5.01 -3.14 -13.84
CA PHE A 208 6.02 -4.12 -14.22
C PHE A 208 6.60 -3.83 -15.60
N VAL A 209 7.86 -4.15 -15.80
CA VAL A 209 8.49 -4.10 -17.12
C VAL A 209 8.04 -5.31 -17.94
N ALA A 210 7.24 -5.08 -18.98
CA ALA A 210 6.77 -6.12 -19.89
C ALA A 210 7.84 -6.50 -20.91
N ALA A 211 8.55 -5.51 -21.48
CA ALA A 211 9.61 -5.71 -22.47
C ALA A 211 10.60 -4.55 -22.47
N GLY A 212 11.75 -4.76 -23.13
CA GLY A 212 12.79 -3.74 -23.23
C GLY A 212 13.57 -3.54 -21.94
N SER A 213 14.33 -2.45 -21.87
CA SER A 213 15.14 -2.07 -20.72
C SER A 213 15.26 -0.57 -20.62
N GLY A 214 15.68 -0.07 -19.45
CA GLY A 214 15.86 1.36 -19.27
C GLY A 214 16.50 1.71 -17.95
N ARG A 215 16.69 3.00 -17.74
CA ARG A 215 17.08 3.57 -16.45
C ARG A 215 16.16 4.73 -16.11
N PHE A 216 15.75 4.81 -14.87
CA PHE A 216 14.91 5.90 -14.39
C PHE A 216 15.43 6.45 -13.08
N ARG A 217 15.14 7.71 -12.81
CA ARG A 217 15.48 8.40 -11.57
C ARG A 217 14.27 8.39 -10.64
N ALA A 218 14.49 8.01 -9.38
CA ALA A 218 13.48 8.05 -8.36
C ALA A 218 13.02 9.49 -8.06
N ALA A 219 11.76 9.81 -8.31
CA ALA A 219 11.18 11.13 -8.09
C ALA A 219 10.31 11.20 -6.83
N ARG A 220 9.76 10.08 -6.40
CA ARG A 220 8.96 9.94 -5.17
C ARG A 220 9.26 8.60 -4.50
N VAL A 221 9.53 8.65 -3.21
CA VAL A 221 9.89 7.49 -2.39
C VAL A 221 8.95 7.37 -1.17
N GLY A 222 8.91 6.20 -0.55
CA GLY A 222 8.15 5.95 0.67
C GLY A 222 6.65 6.18 0.52
N ALA A 223 6.06 6.90 1.47
CA ALA A 223 4.63 7.17 1.50
C ALA A 223 4.13 8.07 0.34
N GLU A 224 5.03 8.78 -0.33
CA GLU A 224 4.71 9.65 -1.48
C GLU A 224 4.60 8.86 -2.79
N ALA A 225 5.11 7.64 -2.85
CA ALA A 225 5.01 6.78 -4.02
C ALA A 225 3.55 6.40 -4.33
N TYR A 226 3.23 6.24 -5.62
CA TYR A 226 1.86 6.00 -6.09
C TYR A 226 1.22 4.75 -5.48
N ALA A 227 1.96 3.63 -5.49
CA ALA A 227 1.49 2.37 -4.90
C ALA A 227 1.19 2.50 -3.40
N ALA A 228 2.03 3.23 -2.65
CA ALA A 228 1.83 3.47 -1.23
C ALA A 228 0.55 4.29 -0.97
N ARG A 229 0.30 5.33 -1.76
CA ARG A 229 -0.92 6.15 -1.69
C ARG A 229 -2.17 5.35 -2.03
N LEU A 230 -2.10 4.52 -3.07
CA LEU A 230 -3.20 3.65 -3.49
C LEU A 230 -3.54 2.61 -2.41
N ALA A 231 -2.52 1.98 -1.82
CA ALA A 231 -2.68 1.03 -0.72
C ALA A 231 -3.31 1.68 0.52
N GLU A 232 -2.96 2.92 0.84
CA GLU A 232 -3.55 3.67 1.95
C GLU A 232 -5.02 4.04 1.68
N GLN A 233 -5.37 4.42 0.45
CA GLN A 233 -6.76 4.63 0.04
C GLN A 233 -7.57 3.34 0.17
N GLY A 234 -7.05 2.21 -0.33
CA GLY A 234 -7.68 0.89 -0.20
C GLY A 234 -7.92 0.49 1.26
N ARG A 235 -6.97 0.79 2.16
CA ARG A 235 -7.14 0.55 3.60
C ARG A 235 -8.29 1.36 4.20
N ARG A 236 -8.45 2.61 3.82
CA ARG A 236 -9.57 3.45 4.31
C ARG A 236 -10.93 2.92 3.87
N PHE A 237 -11.04 2.39 2.66
CA PHE A 237 -12.27 1.77 2.16
C PHE A 237 -12.56 0.40 2.81
N SER A 238 -11.57 -0.40 3.16
CA SER A 238 -11.74 -1.71 3.78
C SER A 238 -12.20 -1.66 5.24
N LEU A 239 -12.21 -0.50 5.87
CA LEU A 239 -12.78 -0.26 7.20
C LEU A 239 -14.31 -0.26 7.23
N THR A 240 -14.98 -0.38 6.08
CA THR A 240 -16.42 -0.59 6.03
C THR A 240 -16.73 -1.93 6.70
N ARG A 241 -17.30 -1.87 7.90
CA ARG A 241 -17.68 -3.05 8.69
C ARG A 241 -18.62 -3.91 7.84
N SER A 242 -18.23 -5.17 7.61
CA SER A 242 -19.12 -6.13 6.96
C SER A 242 -20.46 -6.12 7.68
N GLU A 243 -21.58 -5.94 6.97
CA GLU A 243 -22.93 -5.98 7.51
C GLU A 243 -23.20 -7.28 8.29
N LEU A 244 -22.59 -8.39 7.84
CA LEU A 244 -22.62 -9.68 8.50
C LEU A 244 -22.03 -9.61 9.92
N ARG A 245 -20.94 -8.90 10.11
CA ARG A 245 -20.30 -8.72 11.43
C ARG A 245 -21.18 -7.88 12.37
N THR A 246 -21.85 -6.87 11.82
CA THR A 246 -22.78 -6.03 12.58
C THR A 246 -24.02 -6.83 13.02
N GLY A 247 -24.54 -7.71 12.16
CA GLY A 247 -25.66 -8.60 12.50
C GLY A 247 -25.28 -9.60 13.60
N ILE A 248 -24.12 -10.24 13.52
CA ILE A 248 -23.62 -11.17 14.57
C ILE A 248 -23.42 -10.43 15.89
N ASP A 249 -22.84 -9.22 15.86
CA ASP A 249 -22.65 -8.39 17.05
C ASP A 249 -23.98 -8.00 17.72
N GLN A 250 -25.03 -7.78 16.94
CA GLN A 250 -26.37 -7.47 17.44
C GLN A 250 -27.01 -8.69 18.12
N ILE A 251 -26.93 -9.87 17.51
CA ILE A 251 -27.43 -11.12 18.08
C ILE A 251 -26.69 -11.43 19.40
N LEU A 252 -25.36 -11.34 19.40
CA LEU A 252 -24.56 -11.56 20.60
C LEU A 252 -24.91 -10.58 21.73
N ARG A 253 -25.24 -9.34 21.40
CA ARG A 253 -25.69 -8.34 22.39
C ARG A 253 -27.03 -8.73 23.00
N ILE A 254 -27.99 -9.16 22.19
CA ILE A 254 -29.31 -9.62 22.67
C ILE A 254 -29.15 -10.83 23.58
N VAL A 255 -28.35 -11.82 23.17
CA VAL A 255 -28.08 -13.02 23.98
C VAL A 255 -27.41 -12.66 25.30
N THR A 256 -26.44 -11.76 25.29
CA THR A 256 -25.78 -11.28 26.51
C THR A 256 -26.75 -10.59 27.46
N TRP A 257 -27.66 -9.74 26.95
CA TRP A 257 -28.70 -9.08 27.74
C TRP A 257 -29.71 -10.06 28.33
N LEU A 258 -29.95 -11.17 27.65
CA LEU A 258 -30.89 -12.22 28.15
C LEU A 258 -30.25 -13.10 29.23
N ILE A 259 -28.94 -13.39 29.11
CA ILE A 259 -28.19 -14.24 30.05
C ILE A 259 -27.99 -13.55 31.39
N VAL A 260 -27.70 -12.24 31.42
CA VAL A 260 -27.43 -11.52 32.68
C VAL A 260 -28.61 -11.60 33.67
N PRO A 261 -29.86 -11.28 33.29
CA PRO A 261 -30.99 -11.39 34.26
C PRO A 261 -31.32 -12.83 34.64
N THR A 262 -31.18 -13.80 33.70
CA THR A 262 -31.43 -15.21 34.02
C THR A 262 -30.38 -15.77 34.99
N ALA A 263 -29.11 -15.43 34.79
CA ALA A 263 -28.05 -15.81 35.74
C ALA A 263 -28.25 -15.16 37.11
N THR A 264 -28.70 -13.91 37.17
CA THR A 264 -28.99 -13.19 38.41
C THR A 264 -30.15 -13.83 39.16
N LEU A 265 -31.24 -14.21 38.44
CA LEU A 265 -32.39 -14.92 39.01
C LEU A 265 -31.99 -16.28 39.58
N LEU A 266 -31.13 -17.01 38.91
CA LEU A 266 -30.66 -18.34 39.32
C LEU A 266 -29.75 -18.29 40.56
N VAL A 267 -29.01 -17.19 40.76
CA VAL A 267 -28.18 -16.97 41.95
C VAL A 267 -28.99 -16.55 43.18
N ILE A 268 -30.14 -15.91 42.97
CA ILE A 268 -31.05 -15.46 44.04
C ILE A 268 -32.01 -16.55 44.50
N SER A 269 -32.29 -17.53 43.66
CA SER A 269 -33.17 -18.70 43.95
C SER A 269 -32.39 -19.81 44.63
#